data_786991d5798c55c525232f8b2324aabd
#
_entry.id   786991d5798c55c525232f8b2324aabd
#
_cell.length_a   1.000
_cell.length_b   1.000
_cell.length_c   1.000
_cell.angle_alpha   90.00
_cell.angle_beta   90.00
_cell.angle_gamma   90.00
#
_symmetry.space_group_name_H-M   'P 1'
#
loop_
_entity.id
_entity.type
_entity.pdbx_description
1 polymer ?
#
loop_
_entity_poly.entity_id
_entity_poly.type
_entity_poly.pdbx_seq_one_letter_code
_entity_poly.pdbx_strand_id
1 'polypeptide(L)'
;YPDMVLLAGGKPKIVKCNEEDSFKLTPQKLRKAISKKTKWLILNSPSNPTGVSYTKAEIKKLSQVLIKYKKIQILSDDIYEHITYEKAKFFTIAQISSLKNRTLTMNGVSKSYAMTGWRIGYAGGPKEIIKAIRKVQSQSTSNPSSVSQAAAVEALNGTQKFIKIRSKEFKKRRDFVVKSLNKIKGINCLTPNGAFYVFPSCKGLLNKKTKLKKDT
;
A
#
# COMPACT_ATOMS: atom_id res chain seq x y z
N TYR A 1 -10.12 1.22 -0.16
CA TYR A 1 -10.55 -0.18 0.08
C TYR A 1 -11.91 -0.30 0.78
N PRO A 2 -12.34 0.57 1.72
CA PRO A 2 -13.64 0.40 2.40
C PRO A 2 -14.81 0.24 1.45
N ASP A 3 -14.90 1.07 0.42
CA ASP A 3 -16.00 1.05 -0.55
C ASP A 3 -15.99 -0.24 -1.39
N MET A 4 -14.82 -0.77 -1.74
CA MET A 4 -14.69 -2.07 -2.40
C MET A 4 -15.24 -3.21 -1.55
N VAL A 5 -14.98 -3.16 -0.23
CA VAL A 5 -15.49 -4.16 0.71
C VAL A 5 -17.00 -4.06 0.85
N LEU A 6 -17.55 -2.84 0.88
CA LEU A 6 -19.00 -2.59 0.92
C LEU A 6 -19.68 -3.10 -0.36
N LEU A 7 -19.14 -2.79 -1.54
CA LEU A 7 -19.67 -3.27 -2.83
C LEU A 7 -19.67 -4.80 -2.92
N ALA A 8 -18.70 -5.46 -2.28
CA ALA A 8 -18.66 -6.92 -2.17
C ALA A 8 -19.57 -7.50 -1.07
N GLY A 9 -20.47 -6.69 -0.48
CA GLY A 9 -21.34 -7.12 0.61
C GLY A 9 -20.63 -7.36 1.94
N GLY A 10 -19.39 -6.92 2.07
CA GLY A 10 -18.59 -7.05 3.29
C GLY A 10 -18.78 -5.87 4.24
N LYS A 11 -18.32 -6.02 5.49
CA LYS A 11 -18.28 -4.95 6.48
C LYS A 11 -16.82 -4.56 6.75
N PRO A 12 -16.35 -3.37 6.29
CA PRO A 12 -14.98 -2.94 6.52
C PRO A 12 -14.76 -2.63 8.01
N LYS A 13 -13.67 -3.16 8.57
CA LYS A 13 -13.20 -2.83 9.91
C LYS A 13 -11.87 -2.09 9.79
N ILE A 14 -11.91 -0.78 9.95
CA ILE A 14 -10.73 0.07 9.88
C ILE A 14 -9.95 0.00 11.18
N VAL A 15 -8.66 -0.30 11.10
CA VAL A 15 -7.73 -0.25 12.22
C VAL A 15 -6.90 1.02 12.12
N LYS A 16 -7.17 1.97 13.01
CA LYS A 16 -6.43 3.24 13.03
C LYS A 16 -4.97 3.00 13.43
N CYS A 17 -4.06 3.47 12.58
CA CYS A 17 -2.62 3.48 12.82
C CYS A 17 -2.20 4.95 12.94
N ASN A 18 -1.74 5.34 14.12
CA ASN A 18 -1.43 6.72 14.44
C ASN A 18 0.05 7.03 14.19
N GLU A 19 0.42 8.30 14.35
CA GLU A 19 1.79 8.79 14.20
C GLU A 19 2.76 8.10 15.18
N GLU A 20 2.30 7.80 16.41
CA GLU A 20 3.09 7.10 17.44
C GLU A 20 3.50 5.68 17.01
N ASP A 21 2.70 5.02 16.18
CA ASP A 21 3.03 3.73 15.57
C ASP A 21 3.73 3.90 14.22
N SER A 22 4.17 5.11 13.88
CA SER A 22 4.66 5.44 12.54
C SER A 22 3.66 5.06 11.43
N PHE A 23 2.37 5.21 11.69
CA PHE A 23 1.25 4.84 10.81
C PHE A 23 1.21 3.35 10.40
N LYS A 24 1.83 2.47 11.19
CA LYS A 24 1.89 1.03 10.91
C LYS A 24 0.94 0.23 11.79
N LEU A 25 0.37 -0.81 11.23
CA LEU A 25 -0.40 -1.79 11.99
C LEU A 25 0.55 -2.58 12.90
N THR A 26 0.27 -2.56 14.21
CA THR A 26 1.03 -3.35 15.16
C THR A 26 0.39 -4.73 15.39
N PRO A 27 1.17 -5.75 15.83
CA PRO A 27 0.62 -7.07 16.16
C PRO A 27 -0.49 -7.02 17.21
N GLN A 28 -0.40 -6.09 18.17
CA GLN A 28 -1.42 -5.91 19.20
C GLN A 28 -2.73 -5.36 18.63
N LYS A 29 -2.64 -4.31 17.78
CA LYS A 29 -3.80 -3.75 17.08
C LYS A 29 -4.45 -4.78 16.15
N LEU A 30 -3.63 -5.54 15.41
CA LEU A 30 -4.12 -6.62 14.57
C LEU A 30 -4.89 -7.67 15.37
N ARG A 31 -4.32 -8.15 16.48
CA ARG A 31 -4.96 -9.15 17.36
C ARG A 31 -6.29 -8.66 17.91
N LYS A 32 -6.36 -7.39 18.37
CA LYS A 32 -7.61 -6.78 18.88
C LYS A 32 -8.66 -6.59 17.78
N ALA A 33 -8.23 -6.44 16.53
CA ALA A 33 -9.14 -6.22 15.40
C ALA A 33 -9.76 -7.52 14.87
N ILE A 34 -9.05 -8.64 14.96
CA ILE A 34 -9.50 -9.94 14.46
C ILE A 34 -10.69 -10.46 15.28
N SER A 35 -11.68 -11.02 14.60
CA SER A 35 -12.81 -11.73 15.19
C SER A 35 -13.12 -13.00 14.38
N LYS A 36 -14.06 -13.83 14.88
CA LYS A 36 -14.56 -15.02 14.15
C LYS A 36 -15.16 -14.66 12.77
N LYS A 37 -15.60 -13.41 12.58
CA LYS A 37 -16.18 -12.92 11.33
C LYS A 37 -15.15 -12.34 10.36
N THR A 38 -13.88 -12.17 10.78
CA THR A 38 -12.82 -11.63 9.91
C THR A 38 -12.48 -12.61 8.81
N LYS A 39 -12.62 -12.19 7.55
CA LYS A 39 -12.32 -12.96 6.35
C LYS A 39 -11.03 -12.55 5.68
N TRP A 40 -10.76 -11.26 5.63
CA TRP A 40 -9.61 -10.68 4.94
C TRP A 40 -8.85 -9.70 5.82
N LEU A 41 -7.52 -9.68 5.67
CA LEU A 41 -6.66 -8.56 6.01
C LEU A 41 -6.22 -7.90 4.71
N ILE A 42 -6.39 -6.59 4.58
CA ILE A 42 -5.84 -5.79 3.48
C ILE A 42 -4.66 -5.01 4.03
N LEU A 43 -3.49 -5.17 3.42
CA LEU A 43 -2.24 -4.53 3.79
C LEU A 43 -1.64 -3.86 2.55
N ASN A 44 -1.33 -2.56 2.64
CA ASN A 44 -0.66 -1.81 1.58
C ASN A 44 0.71 -1.33 2.07
N SER A 45 1.78 -1.80 1.43
CA SER A 45 3.15 -1.45 1.79
C SER A 45 4.08 -1.47 0.57
N PRO A 46 4.80 -0.38 0.30
CA PRO A 46 4.70 0.97 0.87
C PRO A 46 3.30 1.56 0.75
N SER A 47 2.87 2.35 1.73
CA SER A 47 1.46 2.73 1.90
C SER A 47 1.11 4.06 1.23
N ASN A 48 -0.06 4.12 0.65
CA ASN A 48 -0.78 5.35 0.32
C ASN A 48 -1.85 5.57 1.43
N PRO A 49 -1.88 6.72 2.14
CA PRO A 49 -1.20 7.99 1.82
C PRO A 49 0.08 8.27 2.61
N THR A 50 0.52 7.40 3.51
CA THR A 50 1.53 7.75 4.52
C THR A 50 2.97 7.60 4.04
N GLY A 51 3.21 6.88 2.94
CA GLY A 51 4.54 6.59 2.43
C GLY A 51 5.38 5.66 3.32
N VAL A 52 4.79 5.06 4.36
CA VAL A 52 5.52 4.15 5.24
C VAL A 52 5.60 2.74 4.65
N SER A 53 6.70 2.06 4.93
CA SER A 53 6.96 0.71 4.48
C SER A 53 7.31 -0.17 5.68
N TYR A 54 6.81 -1.40 5.69
CA TYR A 54 7.14 -2.37 6.73
C TYR A 54 8.50 -3.01 6.47
N THR A 55 9.26 -3.18 7.53
CA THR A 55 10.47 -4.00 7.51
C THR A 55 10.13 -5.49 7.52
N LYS A 56 11.08 -6.34 7.09
CA LYS A 56 10.94 -7.80 7.20
C LYS A 56 10.60 -8.26 8.63
N ALA A 57 11.21 -7.62 9.64
CA ALA A 57 10.96 -7.94 11.04
C ALA A 57 9.52 -7.60 11.46
N GLU A 58 9.00 -6.46 11.05
CA GLU A 58 7.62 -6.05 11.33
C GLU A 58 6.61 -6.98 10.64
N ILE A 59 6.83 -7.33 9.37
CA ILE A 59 5.99 -8.32 8.65
C ILE A 59 6.04 -9.69 9.35
N LYS A 60 7.21 -10.16 9.81
CA LYS A 60 7.31 -11.39 10.59
C LYS A 60 6.50 -11.33 11.88
N LYS A 61 6.51 -10.20 12.61
CA LYS A 61 5.70 -10.03 13.82
C LYS A 61 4.18 -10.06 13.52
N LEU A 62 3.74 -9.46 12.42
CA LEU A 62 2.34 -9.56 11.97
C LEU A 62 1.99 -11.00 11.57
N SER A 63 2.88 -11.70 10.87
CA SER A 63 2.66 -13.09 10.46
C SER A 63 2.48 -14.04 11.63
N GLN A 64 3.19 -13.86 12.74
CA GLN A 64 3.03 -14.64 13.97
C GLN A 64 1.61 -14.54 14.55
N VAL A 65 0.94 -13.40 14.37
CA VAL A 65 -0.48 -13.26 14.72
C VAL A 65 -1.33 -14.03 13.72
N LEU A 66 -1.13 -13.80 12.42
CA LEU A 66 -1.97 -14.36 11.35
C LEU A 66 -1.90 -15.87 11.25
N ILE A 67 -0.77 -16.50 11.55
CA ILE A 67 -0.60 -17.97 11.53
C ILE A 67 -1.62 -18.64 12.44
N LYS A 68 -2.00 -18.01 13.55
CA LYS A 68 -3.00 -18.52 14.49
C LYS A 68 -4.44 -18.48 13.95
N TYR A 69 -4.70 -17.70 12.91
CA TYR A 69 -6.03 -17.46 12.33
C TYR A 69 -6.09 -17.99 10.89
N LYS A 70 -6.09 -19.31 10.72
CA LYS A 70 -5.94 -20.02 9.43
C LYS A 70 -6.98 -19.63 8.36
N LYS A 71 -8.17 -19.17 8.77
CA LYS A 71 -9.28 -18.83 7.86
C LYS A 71 -9.16 -17.42 7.24
N ILE A 72 -8.26 -16.58 7.74
CA ILE A 72 -8.10 -15.21 7.24
C ILE A 72 -7.25 -15.25 5.97
N GLN A 73 -7.79 -14.73 4.87
CA GLN A 73 -7.07 -14.46 3.64
C GLN A 73 -6.36 -13.11 3.76
N ILE A 74 -5.30 -12.91 2.99
CA ILE A 74 -4.50 -11.69 3.01
C ILE A 74 -4.48 -11.13 1.60
N LEU A 75 -4.80 -9.84 1.46
CA LEU A 75 -4.53 -9.06 0.26
C LEU A 75 -3.34 -8.16 0.57
N SER A 76 -2.23 -8.38 -0.13
CA SER A 76 -1.03 -7.56 -0.06
C SER A 76 -0.98 -6.67 -1.30
N ASP A 77 -1.22 -5.38 -1.11
CA ASP A 77 -1.08 -4.39 -2.18
C ASP A 77 0.35 -3.88 -2.19
N ASP A 78 1.13 -4.40 -3.14
CA ASP A 78 2.56 -4.21 -3.26
C ASP A 78 2.93 -3.20 -4.37
N ILE A 79 1.96 -2.40 -4.84
CA ILE A 79 2.09 -1.54 -6.04
C ILE A 79 3.25 -0.53 -5.98
N TYR A 80 3.75 -0.23 -4.80
CA TYR A 80 4.89 0.67 -4.59
C TYR A 80 6.20 -0.07 -4.27
N GLU A 81 6.30 -1.38 -4.46
CA GLU A 81 7.44 -2.21 -4.07
C GLU A 81 8.82 -1.69 -4.52
N HIS A 82 8.89 -1.07 -5.69
CA HIS A 82 10.13 -0.53 -6.25
C HIS A 82 10.41 0.93 -5.84
N ILE A 83 9.49 1.58 -5.15
CA ILE A 83 9.65 2.96 -4.70
C ILE A 83 9.93 2.93 -3.20
N THR A 84 11.16 2.57 -2.87
CA THR A 84 11.69 2.55 -1.50
C THR A 84 12.95 3.39 -1.41
N TYR A 85 13.23 3.95 -0.24
CA TYR A 85 14.29 4.90 0.00
C TYR A 85 15.31 4.38 1.01
N GLU A 86 16.51 4.95 0.99
CA GLU A 86 17.65 4.58 1.82
C GLU A 86 17.98 3.09 1.71
N LYS A 87 18.11 2.43 2.86
CA LYS A 87 18.36 0.99 2.97
C LYS A 87 17.07 0.16 3.13
N ALA A 88 15.89 0.79 2.96
CA ALA A 88 14.63 0.07 3.07
C ALA A 88 14.52 -0.97 1.95
N LYS A 89 14.55 -2.24 2.32
CA LYS A 89 14.32 -3.35 1.40
C LYS A 89 12.87 -3.74 1.49
N PHE A 90 12.19 -3.73 0.34
CA PHE A 90 10.83 -4.23 0.25
C PHE A 90 10.74 -5.69 0.67
N PHE A 91 9.71 -6.02 1.42
CA PHE A 91 9.40 -7.38 1.83
C PHE A 91 7.89 -7.59 1.86
N THR A 92 7.38 -8.45 0.98
CA THR A 92 5.94 -8.78 0.98
C THR A 92 5.63 -9.91 1.97
N ILE A 93 4.44 -9.86 2.55
CA ILE A 93 3.95 -10.92 3.45
C ILE A 93 3.79 -12.27 2.74
N ALA A 94 3.67 -12.27 1.40
CA ALA A 94 3.62 -13.48 0.58
C ALA A 94 4.94 -14.31 0.62
N GLN A 95 6.05 -13.71 1.04
CA GLN A 95 7.33 -14.42 1.24
C GLN A 95 7.35 -15.27 2.53
N ILE A 96 6.33 -15.14 3.38
CA ILE A 96 6.18 -16.00 4.57
C ILE A 96 5.52 -17.32 4.13
N SER A 97 6.27 -18.41 4.13
CA SER A 97 5.85 -19.71 3.59
C SER A 97 4.50 -20.17 4.12
N SER A 98 4.25 -20.05 5.43
CA SER A 98 2.98 -20.43 6.07
C SER A 98 1.77 -19.55 5.70
N LEU A 99 1.99 -18.40 5.05
CA LEU A 99 0.95 -17.48 4.61
C LEU A 99 0.78 -17.46 3.09
N LYS A 100 1.75 -17.96 2.33
CA LYS A 100 1.78 -17.89 0.86
C LYS A 100 0.48 -18.41 0.22
N ASN A 101 -0.01 -19.57 0.66
CA ASN A 101 -1.19 -20.22 0.08
C ASN A 101 -2.53 -19.56 0.45
N ARG A 102 -2.51 -18.43 1.15
CA ARG A 102 -3.69 -17.61 1.47
C ARG A 102 -3.42 -16.12 1.36
N THR A 103 -2.39 -15.77 0.59
CA THR A 103 -2.06 -14.38 0.26
C THR A 103 -2.27 -14.13 -1.22
N LEU A 104 -3.10 -13.14 -1.53
CA LEU A 104 -3.25 -12.54 -2.85
C LEU A 104 -2.35 -11.32 -2.89
N THR A 105 -1.29 -11.34 -3.70
CA THR A 105 -0.48 -10.16 -3.99
C THR A 105 -1.09 -9.39 -5.15
N MET A 106 -1.15 -8.08 -5.02
CA MET A 106 -1.65 -7.17 -6.05
C MET A 106 -0.55 -6.17 -6.39
N ASN A 107 -0.34 -5.96 -7.69
CA ASN A 107 0.68 -5.04 -8.19
C ASN A 107 0.24 -4.45 -9.55
N GLY A 108 1.08 -3.64 -10.17
CA GLY A 108 0.79 -3.06 -11.47
C GLY A 108 1.91 -2.18 -12.00
N VAL A 109 1.80 -1.84 -13.27
CA VAL A 109 2.81 -1.01 -13.96
C VAL A 109 2.59 0.50 -13.77
N SER A 110 1.47 0.90 -13.16
CA SER A 110 1.05 2.29 -13.04
C SER A 110 2.07 3.19 -12.32
N LYS A 111 2.72 2.68 -11.26
CA LYS A 111 3.54 3.49 -10.36
C LYS A 111 5.02 3.44 -10.72
N SER A 112 5.64 2.28 -10.56
CA SER A 112 7.07 2.10 -10.81
C SER A 112 7.46 2.35 -12.27
N TYR A 113 6.57 2.02 -13.19
CA TYR A 113 6.79 2.19 -14.63
C TYR A 113 6.17 3.48 -15.19
N ALA A 114 5.53 4.31 -14.36
CA ALA A 114 4.83 5.54 -14.78
C ALA A 114 3.79 5.32 -15.89
N MET A 115 3.12 4.17 -15.85
CA MET A 115 2.16 3.72 -16.86
C MET A 115 0.72 3.81 -16.36
N THR A 116 0.38 4.90 -15.66
CA THR A 116 -0.96 5.08 -15.06
C THR A 116 -2.07 5.04 -16.11
N GLY A 117 -1.86 5.70 -17.27
CA GLY A 117 -2.83 5.75 -18.35
C GLY A 117 -3.08 4.41 -19.07
N TRP A 118 -2.16 3.47 -18.97
CA TRP A 118 -2.25 2.14 -19.59
C TRP A 118 -3.21 1.19 -18.88
N ARG A 119 -3.62 1.50 -17.66
CA ARG A 119 -4.64 0.78 -16.87
C ARG A 119 -4.34 -0.72 -16.70
N ILE A 120 -3.09 -1.09 -16.38
CA ILE A 120 -2.68 -2.47 -16.14
C ILE A 120 -2.31 -2.69 -14.68
N GLY A 121 -3.01 -3.63 -14.06
CA GLY A 121 -2.67 -4.26 -12.80
C GLY A 121 -2.68 -5.77 -12.95
N TYR A 122 -2.03 -6.45 -12.04
CA TYR A 122 -1.98 -7.91 -11.99
C TYR A 122 -1.99 -8.41 -10.56
N ALA A 123 -2.42 -9.65 -10.39
CA ALA A 123 -2.47 -10.29 -9.09
C ALA A 123 -1.95 -11.73 -9.17
N GLY A 124 -1.28 -12.16 -8.13
CA GLY A 124 -0.81 -13.53 -7.94
C GLY A 124 -1.26 -14.08 -6.60
N GLY A 125 -1.72 -15.33 -6.55
CA GLY A 125 -2.19 -15.91 -5.30
C GLY A 125 -2.85 -17.27 -5.45
N PRO A 126 -3.65 -17.70 -4.47
CA PRO A 126 -4.31 -18.99 -4.47
C PRO A 126 -5.15 -19.22 -5.73
N LYS A 127 -5.00 -20.37 -6.34
CA LYS A 127 -5.66 -20.74 -7.62
C LYS A 127 -7.17 -20.47 -7.62
N GLU A 128 -7.85 -20.81 -6.54
CA GLU A 128 -9.31 -20.64 -6.46
C GLU A 128 -9.73 -19.17 -6.39
N ILE A 129 -8.93 -18.32 -5.73
CA ILE A 129 -9.15 -16.86 -5.72
C ILE A 129 -8.92 -16.29 -7.11
N ILE A 130 -7.84 -16.67 -7.80
CA ILE A 130 -7.56 -16.23 -9.16
C ILE A 130 -8.65 -16.65 -10.14
N LYS A 131 -9.15 -17.89 -10.04
CA LYS A 131 -10.29 -18.36 -10.85
C LYS A 131 -11.53 -17.50 -10.61
N ALA A 132 -11.85 -17.19 -9.34
CA ALA A 132 -13.01 -16.35 -8.99
C ALA A 132 -12.84 -14.92 -9.55
N ILE A 133 -11.66 -14.32 -9.44
CA ILE A 133 -11.35 -13.00 -10.01
C ILE A 133 -11.58 -13.01 -11.53
N ARG A 134 -11.04 -14.01 -12.23
CA ARG A 134 -11.21 -14.14 -13.69
C ARG A 134 -12.69 -14.28 -14.07
N LYS A 135 -13.47 -15.06 -13.34
CA LYS A 135 -14.90 -15.21 -13.58
C LYS A 135 -15.66 -13.88 -13.45
N VAL A 136 -15.40 -13.12 -12.37
CA VAL A 136 -16.02 -11.80 -12.17
C VAL A 136 -15.57 -10.81 -13.24
N GLN A 137 -14.28 -10.76 -13.54
CA GLN A 137 -13.72 -9.86 -14.54
C GLN A 137 -14.29 -10.13 -15.93
N SER A 138 -14.44 -11.40 -16.33
CA SER A 138 -14.99 -11.77 -17.64
C SER A 138 -16.43 -11.30 -17.85
N GLN A 139 -17.18 -11.10 -16.77
CA GLN A 139 -18.56 -10.62 -16.82
C GLN A 139 -18.70 -9.10 -16.59
N SER A 140 -17.58 -8.40 -16.34
CA SER A 140 -17.58 -6.94 -16.10
C SER A 140 -16.75 -6.19 -17.16
N THR A 141 -15.44 -6.17 -17.02
CA THR A 141 -14.52 -5.45 -17.91
C THR A 141 -13.88 -6.33 -18.97
N SER A 142 -14.23 -7.63 -19.01
CA SER A 142 -13.66 -8.68 -19.86
C SER A 142 -12.17 -8.88 -19.63
N ASN A 143 -11.31 -8.02 -20.20
CA ASN A 143 -9.87 -8.04 -20.03
C ASN A 143 -9.27 -6.65 -20.32
N PRO A 144 -8.03 -6.39 -19.90
CA PRO A 144 -7.31 -5.18 -20.28
C PRO A 144 -7.04 -5.13 -21.80
N SER A 145 -6.85 -3.92 -22.34
CA SER A 145 -6.44 -3.71 -23.71
C SER A 145 -5.19 -4.53 -24.08
N SER A 146 -5.20 -5.21 -25.21
CA SER A 146 -4.06 -6.02 -25.71
C SER A 146 -2.80 -5.18 -25.92
N VAL A 147 -2.95 -3.95 -26.44
CA VAL A 147 -1.84 -3.00 -26.58
C VAL A 147 -1.23 -2.67 -25.22
N SER A 148 -2.07 -2.41 -24.21
CA SER A 148 -1.61 -2.15 -22.86
C SER A 148 -0.92 -3.36 -22.24
N GLN A 149 -1.40 -4.57 -22.50
CA GLN A 149 -0.76 -5.80 -22.05
C GLN A 149 0.62 -5.98 -22.68
N ALA A 150 0.76 -5.77 -23.98
CA ALA A 150 2.06 -5.84 -24.69
C ALA A 150 3.05 -4.81 -24.10
N ALA A 151 2.61 -3.57 -23.88
CA ALA A 151 3.43 -2.55 -23.25
C ALA A 151 3.85 -2.93 -21.82
N ALA A 152 2.96 -3.55 -21.04
CA ALA A 152 3.28 -4.03 -19.71
C ALA A 152 4.29 -5.18 -19.71
N VAL A 153 4.21 -6.10 -20.68
CA VAL A 153 5.19 -7.18 -20.87
C VAL A 153 6.58 -6.59 -21.12
N GLU A 154 6.69 -5.61 -22.00
CA GLU A 154 7.97 -4.93 -22.27
C GLU A 154 8.48 -4.18 -21.02
N ALA A 155 7.60 -3.48 -20.32
CA ALA A 155 7.96 -2.78 -19.08
C ALA A 155 8.53 -3.72 -18.01
N LEU A 156 7.96 -4.91 -17.86
CA LEU A 156 8.37 -5.89 -16.85
C LEU A 156 9.63 -6.67 -17.25
N ASN A 157 9.82 -6.96 -18.52
CA ASN A 157 10.95 -7.77 -19.02
C ASN A 157 12.12 -6.92 -19.50
N GLY A 158 11.90 -5.66 -19.86
CA GLY A 158 12.91 -4.73 -20.34
C GLY A 158 13.85 -4.25 -19.23
N THR A 159 14.69 -3.26 -19.56
CA THR A 159 15.65 -2.73 -18.59
C THR A 159 14.99 -2.07 -17.39
N GLN A 160 15.43 -2.40 -16.18
CA GLN A 160 14.93 -1.85 -14.94
C GLN A 160 15.78 -0.67 -14.41
N LYS A 161 16.80 -0.24 -15.16
CA LYS A 161 17.75 0.81 -14.72
C LYS A 161 17.05 2.13 -14.36
N PHE A 162 16.03 2.51 -15.13
CA PHE A 162 15.27 3.74 -14.92
C PHE A 162 14.52 3.79 -13.58
N ILE A 163 14.11 2.64 -13.04
CA ILE A 163 13.42 2.57 -11.74
C ILE A 163 14.33 3.11 -10.63
N LYS A 164 15.61 2.72 -10.63
CA LYS A 164 16.57 3.23 -9.65
C LYS A 164 16.81 4.74 -9.79
N ILE A 165 16.86 5.24 -11.03
CA ILE A 165 17.01 6.67 -11.30
C ILE A 165 15.80 7.45 -10.77
N ARG A 166 14.59 6.99 -11.08
CA ARG A 166 13.35 7.60 -10.58
C ARG A 166 13.22 7.55 -9.07
N SER A 167 13.57 6.42 -8.45
CA SER A 167 13.54 6.31 -6.99
C SER A 167 14.46 7.31 -6.30
N LYS A 168 15.67 7.56 -6.87
CA LYS A 168 16.58 8.61 -6.39
C LYS A 168 15.96 10.00 -6.53
N GLU A 169 15.28 10.27 -7.64
CA GLU A 169 14.62 11.56 -7.86
C GLU A 169 13.42 11.77 -6.91
N PHE A 170 12.60 10.76 -6.72
CA PHE A 170 11.53 10.80 -5.71
C PHE A 170 12.07 11.02 -4.30
N LYS A 171 13.22 10.41 -3.97
CA LYS A 171 13.90 10.66 -2.70
C LYS A 171 14.28 12.14 -2.53
N LYS A 172 14.88 12.77 -3.53
CA LYS A 172 15.23 14.20 -3.48
C LYS A 172 14.00 15.07 -3.25
N ARG A 173 12.91 14.80 -3.99
CA ARG A 173 11.64 15.53 -3.84
C ARG A 173 11.06 15.32 -2.44
N ARG A 174 11.04 14.10 -1.92
CA ARG A 174 10.62 13.80 -0.56
C ARG A 174 11.41 14.62 0.47
N ASP A 175 12.74 14.55 0.38
CA ASP A 175 13.63 15.24 1.32
C ASP A 175 13.39 16.73 1.32
N PHE A 176 13.22 17.33 0.13
CA PHE A 176 12.89 18.75 -0.01
C PHE A 176 11.54 19.10 0.62
N VAL A 177 10.49 18.33 0.29
CA VAL A 177 9.13 18.58 0.79
C VAL A 177 9.06 18.40 2.30
N VAL A 178 9.61 17.31 2.85
CA VAL A 178 9.61 17.07 4.30
C VAL A 178 10.37 18.17 5.05
N LYS A 179 11.55 18.57 4.55
CA LYS A 179 12.33 19.67 5.12
C LYS A 179 11.56 20.98 5.10
N SER A 180 10.86 21.27 3.99
CA SER A 180 10.08 22.51 3.84
C SER A 180 8.86 22.53 4.75
N LEU A 181 8.11 21.43 4.83
CA LEU A 181 6.96 21.32 5.73
C LEU A 181 7.34 21.46 7.20
N ASN A 182 8.43 20.83 7.63
CA ASN A 182 8.88 20.89 9.03
C ASN A 182 9.45 22.25 9.44
N LYS A 183 9.68 23.19 8.51
CA LYS A 183 9.98 24.61 8.83
C LYS A 183 8.74 25.40 9.20
N ILE A 184 7.54 24.92 8.86
CA ILE A 184 6.29 25.60 9.13
C ILE A 184 5.86 25.30 10.56
N LYS A 185 5.78 26.35 11.39
CA LYS A 185 5.35 26.23 12.80
C LYS A 185 3.95 25.63 12.90
N GLY A 186 3.83 24.49 13.56
CA GLY A 186 2.57 23.79 13.76
C GLY A 186 2.31 22.65 12.77
N ILE A 187 3.23 22.42 11.82
CA ILE A 187 3.23 21.22 10.97
C ILE A 187 4.34 20.29 11.42
N ASN A 188 4.05 19.00 11.46
CA ASN A 188 5.02 17.93 11.68
C ASN A 188 4.84 16.87 10.60
N CYS A 189 5.90 16.53 9.90
CA CYS A 189 5.89 15.53 8.83
C CYS A 189 6.99 14.50 9.08
N LEU A 190 6.57 13.26 9.38
CA LEU A 190 7.50 12.13 9.45
C LEU A 190 8.08 11.87 8.06
N THR A 191 9.36 11.50 8.03
CA THR A 191 10.03 11.15 6.77
C THR A 191 9.60 9.76 6.31
N PRO A 192 8.83 9.63 5.21
CA PRO A 192 8.42 8.33 4.70
C PRO A 192 9.59 7.58 4.08
N ASN A 193 9.55 6.26 4.13
CA ASN A 193 10.60 5.40 3.59
C ASN A 193 10.20 4.64 2.31
N GLY A 194 9.03 4.98 1.75
CA GLY A 194 8.56 4.42 0.48
C GLY A 194 7.46 5.23 -0.17
N ALA A 195 6.99 4.80 -1.33
CA ALA A 195 6.03 5.47 -2.19
C ALA A 195 6.46 6.92 -2.53
N PHE A 196 5.56 7.77 -2.97
CA PHE A 196 5.85 9.19 -3.29
C PHE A 196 4.86 10.14 -2.59
N TYR A 197 4.45 9.78 -1.38
CA TYR A 197 3.55 10.56 -0.55
C TYR A 197 4.28 11.08 0.69
N VAL A 198 3.82 12.22 1.19
CA VAL A 198 4.09 12.71 2.53
C VAL A 198 2.76 12.90 3.26
N PHE A 199 2.73 12.70 4.55
CA PHE A 199 1.52 12.75 5.36
C PHE A 199 1.73 13.61 6.60
N PRO A 200 1.70 14.95 6.43
CA PRO A 200 2.00 15.87 7.51
C PRO A 200 0.84 15.98 8.50
N SER A 201 1.17 16.09 9.79
CA SER A 201 0.24 16.46 10.84
C SER A 201 0.12 17.98 10.92
N CYS A 202 -1.11 18.47 10.82
CA CYS A 202 -1.46 19.88 10.97
C CYS A 202 -2.04 20.21 12.36
N LYS A 203 -1.91 19.30 13.34
CA LYS A 203 -2.48 19.48 14.70
C LYS A 203 -2.11 20.80 15.34
N GLY A 204 -0.87 21.26 15.14
CA GLY A 204 -0.39 22.53 15.69
C GLY A 204 -0.99 23.78 15.05
N LEU A 205 -1.78 23.65 13.99
CA LEU A 205 -2.51 24.75 13.32
C LEU A 205 -3.98 24.79 13.71
N LEU A 206 -4.52 23.72 14.26
CA LEU A 206 -5.92 23.65 14.65
C LEU A 206 -6.20 24.66 15.78
N ASN A 207 -7.37 25.27 15.73
CA ASN A 207 -7.83 26.27 16.71
C ASN A 207 -7.03 27.61 16.74
N LYS A 208 -6.15 27.85 15.77
CA LYS A 208 -5.52 29.16 15.62
C LYS A 208 -6.45 30.09 14.85
N LYS A 209 -6.66 31.30 15.38
CA LYS A 209 -7.34 32.36 14.63
C LYS A 209 -6.51 32.66 13.38
N THR A 210 -7.06 32.50 12.20
CA THR A 210 -6.45 32.91 10.95
C THR A 210 -7.01 34.29 10.56
N LYS A 211 -6.21 35.13 9.91
CA LYS A 211 -6.68 36.40 9.33
C LYS A 211 -7.52 36.16 8.07
N LEU A 212 -7.50 34.96 7.54
CA LEU A 212 -8.32 34.57 6.39
C LEU A 212 -9.76 34.32 6.88
N LYS A 213 -10.71 34.97 6.23
CA LYS A 213 -12.16 34.64 6.39
C LYS A 213 -12.32 33.14 6.09
N LYS A 214 -13.12 32.46 6.90
CA LYS A 214 -13.57 31.13 6.56
C LYS A 214 -14.30 31.22 5.22
N ASP A 215 -13.70 30.65 4.18
CA ASP A 215 -14.48 30.29 3.01
C ASP A 215 -15.34 29.09 3.47
N THR A 216 -16.62 29.38 3.61
CA THR A 216 -17.69 28.43 3.93
C THR A 216 -17.97 27.54 2.74
#